data_b209be6d880a657bc0e5a1eccf0bb7bc
#
_entry.id   b209be6d880a657bc0e5a1eccf0bb7bc
#
_cell.length_a   1.000
_cell.length_b   1.000
_cell.length_c   1.000
_cell.angle_alpha   90.00
_cell.angle_beta   90.00
_cell.angle_gamma   90.00
#
_symmetry.space_group_name_H-M   'P 1'
#
loop_
_entity.id
_entity.type
_entity.pdbx_description
1 polymer ?
#
loop_
_entity_poly.entity_id
_entity_poly.type
_entity_poly.pdbx_seq_one_letter_code
_entity_poly.pdbx_strand_id
1 'polypeptide(L)'
;MIKNRLSLLLFSLGLAAINLPGTPPPNVLMILVDDLGYSDLGCYGSEIETPNLDNLAANGLRYTQFYNTGRCWPTRGSLLTGYYAQQIRRDNLPMRGGGGQGKRPIWAPLLPEFLKPAGYRSYHSGKWHIDGRVLGAGFKRSWHVTNQDGFSTTMRICSMTKGIIQQR
;
A
#
# COMPACT_ATOMS: atom_id res chain seq x y z
N MET A 1 37.15 -2.97 -51.90
CA MET A 1 36.37 -3.85 -51.02
C MET A 1 36.76 -3.84 -49.53
N ILE A 2 37.42 -2.81 -49.01
CA ILE A 2 37.91 -2.75 -47.61
C ILE A 2 37.08 -1.76 -46.75
N LYS A 3 36.32 -0.86 -47.36
CA LYS A 3 35.54 0.18 -46.62
C LYS A 3 34.30 -0.33 -45.86
N ASN A 4 33.75 -1.49 -46.22
CA ASN A 4 32.53 -2.01 -45.57
C ASN A 4 32.77 -2.86 -44.31
N ARG A 5 33.99 -3.28 -44.06
CA ARG A 5 34.32 -4.09 -42.87
C ARG A 5 34.56 -3.26 -41.60
N LEU A 6 34.99 -1.99 -41.80
CA LEU A 6 35.25 -1.07 -40.67
C LEU A 6 33.94 -0.52 -40.06
N SER A 7 32.90 -0.35 -40.87
CA SER A 7 31.58 0.11 -40.40
C SER A 7 30.82 -0.95 -39.59
N LEU A 8 31.03 -2.24 -39.88
CA LEU A 8 30.42 -3.33 -39.09
C LEU A 8 31.08 -3.50 -37.70
N LEU A 9 32.37 -3.23 -37.60
CA LEU A 9 33.09 -3.31 -36.34
C LEU A 9 32.75 -2.17 -35.38
N LEU A 10 32.40 -1.00 -35.89
CA LEU A 10 31.96 0.11 -35.03
C LEU A 10 30.52 -0.01 -34.58
N PHE A 11 29.67 -0.79 -35.28
CA PHE A 11 28.30 -1.02 -34.89
C PHE A 11 28.17 -2.15 -33.83
N SER A 12 29.14 -3.06 -33.76
CA SER A 12 29.17 -4.12 -32.75
C SER A 12 29.72 -3.66 -31.38
N LEU A 13 30.41 -2.54 -31.30
CA LEU A 13 30.90 -1.99 -30.03
C LEU A 13 29.87 -1.16 -29.26
N GLY A 14 28.73 -0.83 -29.88
CA GLY A 14 27.70 0.05 -29.30
C GLY A 14 26.64 -0.65 -28.43
N LEU A 15 26.65 -1.98 -28.34
CA LEU A 15 25.62 -2.73 -27.61
C LEU A 15 26.14 -3.50 -26.39
N ALA A 16 27.25 -3.10 -25.81
CA ALA A 16 27.52 -3.48 -24.43
C ALA A 16 26.54 -2.69 -23.55
N ALA A 17 25.33 -3.24 -23.34
CA ALA A 17 24.43 -2.74 -22.32
C ALA A 17 25.23 -2.75 -21.00
N ILE A 18 25.65 -1.58 -20.56
CA ILE A 18 26.22 -1.38 -19.23
C ILE A 18 25.10 -1.74 -18.28
N ASN A 19 25.08 -2.97 -17.78
CA ASN A 19 24.28 -3.35 -16.62
C ASN A 19 24.84 -2.58 -15.43
N LEU A 20 24.43 -1.32 -15.29
CA LEU A 20 24.62 -0.61 -14.03
C LEU A 20 23.86 -1.40 -12.97
N PRO A 21 24.51 -1.80 -11.88
CA PRO A 21 23.79 -2.41 -10.79
C PRO A 21 22.72 -1.42 -10.34
N GLY A 22 21.47 -1.75 -10.62
CA GLY A 22 20.33 -0.95 -10.20
C GLY A 22 20.37 -0.81 -8.68
N THR A 23 20.14 0.39 -8.17
CA THR A 23 19.94 0.58 -6.73
C THR A 23 18.86 -0.39 -6.25
N PRO A 24 19.05 -1.08 -5.14
CA PRO A 24 18.04 -1.99 -4.62
C PRO A 24 16.74 -1.21 -4.40
N PRO A 25 15.58 -1.78 -4.76
CA PRO A 25 14.31 -1.11 -4.55
C PRO A 25 14.11 -0.77 -3.06
N PRO A 26 13.51 0.39 -2.76
CA PRO A 26 13.35 0.85 -1.38
C PRO A 26 12.36 0.00 -0.60
N ASN A 27 12.53 -0.07 0.70
CA ASN A 27 11.48 -0.55 1.59
C ASN A 27 10.31 0.43 1.64
N VAL A 28 9.08 -0.08 1.69
CA VAL A 28 7.87 0.72 1.75
C VAL A 28 7.15 0.47 3.06
N LEU A 29 6.96 1.51 3.86
CA LEU A 29 6.14 1.49 5.08
C LEU A 29 4.85 2.27 4.81
N MET A 30 3.70 1.58 4.87
CA MET A 30 2.39 2.20 4.79
C MET A 30 1.76 2.25 6.19
N ILE A 31 1.36 3.43 6.63
CA ILE A 31 0.66 3.65 7.90
C ILE A 31 -0.72 4.20 7.55
N LEU A 32 -1.76 3.39 7.81
CA LEU A 32 -3.15 3.81 7.65
C LEU A 32 -3.79 3.94 9.03
N VAL A 33 -4.15 5.15 9.39
CA VAL A 33 -4.81 5.45 10.66
C VAL A 33 -6.32 5.34 10.46
N ASP A 34 -7.02 4.76 11.44
CA ASP A 34 -8.47 4.57 11.42
C ASP A 34 -9.11 5.73 12.20
N ASP A 35 -10.16 6.32 11.62
CA ASP A 35 -10.92 7.42 12.21
C ASP A 35 -10.10 8.68 12.60
N LEU A 36 -9.01 8.95 11.87
CA LEU A 36 -8.22 10.17 12.03
C LEU A 36 -8.80 11.28 11.13
N GLY A 37 -9.09 12.42 11.72
CA GLY A 37 -9.53 13.62 11.01
C GLY A 37 -8.36 14.35 10.33
N TYR A 38 -8.67 15.21 9.37
CA TYR A 38 -7.68 15.99 8.63
C TYR A 38 -6.81 16.85 9.56
N SER A 39 -7.43 17.48 10.57
CA SER A 39 -6.77 18.40 11.50
C SER A 39 -6.23 17.73 12.75
N ASP A 40 -6.20 16.40 12.83
CA ASP A 40 -5.77 15.71 14.05
C ASP A 40 -4.24 15.54 14.15
N LEU A 41 -3.48 15.97 13.15
CA LEU A 41 -2.04 16.00 13.16
C LEU A 41 -1.52 17.44 13.37
N GLY A 42 -0.44 17.59 14.14
CA GLY A 42 0.16 18.89 14.42
C GLY A 42 0.53 19.66 13.16
N CYS A 43 1.07 18.99 12.14
CA CYS A 43 1.39 19.60 10.85
C CYS A 43 0.18 20.17 10.08
N TYR A 44 -1.04 19.84 10.48
CA TYR A 44 -2.29 20.41 9.96
C TYR A 44 -3.01 21.33 10.97
N GLY A 45 -2.38 21.64 12.09
CA GLY A 45 -2.89 22.62 13.06
C GLY A 45 -3.62 22.02 14.25
N SER A 46 -3.39 20.74 14.57
CA SER A 46 -3.93 20.10 15.77
C SER A 46 -3.27 20.64 17.03
N GLU A 47 -4.03 20.64 18.14
CA GLU A 47 -3.49 20.77 19.49
C GLU A 47 -2.82 19.48 19.98
N ILE A 48 -2.98 18.37 19.26
CA ILE A 48 -2.32 17.09 19.57
C ILE A 48 -0.88 17.13 19.09
N GLU A 49 0.04 16.89 20.00
CA GLU A 49 1.46 16.82 19.65
C GLU A 49 1.79 15.53 18.88
N THR A 50 2.23 15.71 17.63
CA THR A 50 2.61 14.59 16.74
C THR A 50 4.02 14.78 16.17
N PRO A 51 5.07 14.94 17.01
CA PRO A 51 6.38 15.44 16.60
C PRO A 51 7.05 14.57 15.53
N ASN A 52 6.88 13.26 15.57
CA ASN A 52 7.46 12.36 14.57
C ASN A 52 6.75 12.46 13.21
N LEU A 53 5.42 12.62 13.20
CA LEU A 53 4.65 12.80 11.97
C LEU A 53 4.86 14.22 11.41
N ASP A 54 4.98 15.21 12.26
CA ASP A 54 5.28 16.58 11.86
C ASP A 54 6.66 16.69 11.23
N ASN A 55 7.66 16.01 11.79
CA ASN A 55 9.00 15.92 11.19
C ASN A 55 8.97 15.19 9.84
N LEU A 56 8.19 14.12 9.71
CA LEU A 56 8.00 13.43 8.43
C LEU A 56 7.34 14.36 7.41
N ALA A 57 6.34 15.13 7.80
CA ALA A 57 5.66 16.10 6.95
C ALA A 57 6.57 17.25 6.52
N ALA A 58 7.47 17.71 7.39
CA ALA A 58 8.43 18.77 7.11
C ALA A 58 9.52 18.34 6.10
N ASN A 59 9.87 17.06 6.08
CA ASN A 59 10.92 16.49 5.21
C ASN A 59 10.37 15.70 4.02
N GLY A 60 9.07 15.67 3.82
CA GLY A 60 8.41 14.89 2.78
C GLY A 60 7.33 15.65 2.04
N LEU A 61 6.48 14.91 1.35
CA LEU A 61 5.31 15.47 0.69
C LEU A 61 4.13 15.51 1.66
N ARG A 62 3.54 16.69 1.80
CA ARG A 62 2.33 16.92 2.58
C ARG A 62 1.20 17.36 1.65
N TYR A 63 0.16 16.54 1.55
CA TYR A 63 -1.02 16.83 0.75
C TYR A 63 -2.07 17.57 1.58
N THR A 64 -2.64 18.62 1.00
CA THR A 64 -3.78 19.35 1.57
C THR A 64 -5.12 18.88 1.02
N GLN A 65 -5.09 18.17 -0.11
CA GLN A 65 -6.26 17.59 -0.76
C GLN A 65 -5.95 16.12 -1.10
N PHE A 66 -6.21 15.24 -0.15
CA PHE A 66 -6.04 13.80 -0.31
C PHE A 66 -7.29 13.10 0.26
N TYR A 67 -8.14 12.66 -0.63
CA TYR A 67 -9.46 12.13 -0.27
C TYR A 67 -9.44 10.61 -0.16
N ASN A 68 -10.18 10.10 0.81
CA ASN A 68 -10.46 8.69 0.96
C ASN A 68 -11.94 8.39 0.60
N THR A 69 -12.40 7.18 0.82
CA THR A 69 -13.78 6.77 0.53
C THR A 69 -14.72 6.90 1.73
N GLY A 70 -14.31 7.60 2.77
CA GLY A 70 -15.10 7.93 3.97
C GLY A 70 -15.38 6.77 4.92
N ARG A 71 -14.97 5.54 4.61
CA ARG A 71 -15.16 4.36 5.47
C ARG A 71 -13.98 3.40 5.41
N CYS A 72 -13.87 2.56 6.44
CA CYS A 72 -12.74 1.64 6.66
C CYS A 72 -12.48 0.71 5.48
N TRP A 73 -13.42 -0.16 5.14
CA TRP A 73 -13.21 -1.20 4.14
C TRP A 73 -13.07 -0.69 2.70
N PRO A 74 -13.87 0.32 2.24
CA PRO A 74 -13.69 0.86 0.90
C PRO A 74 -12.31 1.49 0.74
N THR A 75 -11.87 2.28 1.72
CA THR A 75 -10.55 2.91 1.73
C THR A 75 -9.43 1.88 1.70
N ARG A 76 -9.51 0.85 2.55
CA ARG A 76 -8.50 -0.23 2.61
C ARG A 76 -8.45 -1.04 1.33
N GLY A 77 -9.62 -1.35 0.77
CA GLY A 77 -9.71 -2.03 -0.52
C GLY A 77 -9.11 -1.22 -1.65
N SER A 78 -9.47 0.05 -1.76
CA SER A 78 -8.93 0.95 -2.78
C SER A 78 -7.42 1.15 -2.65
N LEU A 79 -6.93 1.36 -1.43
CA LEU A 79 -5.50 1.55 -1.15
C LEU A 79 -4.67 0.32 -1.57
N LEU A 80 -5.16 -0.89 -1.26
CA LEU A 80 -4.40 -2.12 -1.51
C LEU A 80 -4.59 -2.69 -2.92
N THR A 81 -5.55 -2.21 -3.70
CA THR A 81 -5.76 -2.67 -5.07
C THR A 81 -5.45 -1.62 -6.13
N GLY A 82 -5.45 -0.34 -5.77
CA GLY A 82 -5.36 0.77 -6.72
C GLY A 82 -6.67 1.03 -7.51
N TYR A 83 -7.75 0.34 -7.21
CA TYR A 83 -9.04 0.51 -7.87
C TYR A 83 -10.03 1.29 -7.00
N TYR A 84 -11.00 1.95 -7.63
CA TYR A 84 -12.12 2.54 -6.89
C TYR A 84 -12.92 1.47 -6.16
N ALA A 85 -13.46 1.84 -4.99
CA ALA A 85 -14.22 0.93 -4.15
C ALA A 85 -15.40 0.27 -4.87
N GLN A 86 -16.05 1.01 -5.77
CA GLN A 86 -17.15 0.54 -6.61
C GLN A 86 -16.71 -0.57 -7.57
N GLN A 87 -15.55 -0.41 -8.19
CA GLN A 87 -15.00 -1.40 -9.13
C GLN A 87 -14.71 -2.74 -8.45
N ILE A 88 -14.22 -2.67 -7.22
CA ILE A 88 -13.86 -3.85 -6.43
C ILE A 88 -14.99 -4.33 -5.49
N ARG A 89 -16.20 -3.80 -5.65
CA ARG A 89 -17.39 -4.16 -4.86
C ARG A 89 -17.21 -3.93 -3.36
N ARG A 90 -16.50 -2.87 -2.98
CA ARG A 90 -16.23 -2.49 -1.58
C ARG A 90 -16.90 -1.18 -1.18
N ASP A 91 -17.84 -0.70 -1.97
CA ASP A 91 -18.52 0.58 -1.81
C ASP A 91 -19.73 0.53 -0.88
N ASN A 92 -20.27 -0.66 -0.60
CA ASN A 92 -21.53 -0.79 0.12
C ASN A 92 -21.47 -1.73 1.32
N LEU A 93 -22.43 -1.52 2.24
CA LEU A 93 -22.68 -2.43 3.35
C LEU A 93 -23.41 -3.67 2.84
N PRO A 94 -22.96 -4.89 3.10
CA PRO A 94 -23.62 -6.12 2.64
C PRO A 94 -25.09 -6.21 3.06
N MET A 95 -25.47 -5.57 4.18
CA MET A 95 -26.80 -5.60 4.75
C MET A 95 -27.80 -4.61 4.11
N ARG A 96 -27.35 -3.73 3.22
CA ARG A 96 -28.20 -2.69 2.62
C ARG A 96 -28.46 -2.85 1.12
N GLY A 97 -28.22 -4.04 0.60
CA GLY A 97 -28.60 -4.44 -0.76
C GLY A 97 -28.11 -3.50 -1.85
N GLY A 98 -26.87 -3.52 -2.16
CA GLY A 98 -26.29 -2.76 -3.26
C GLY A 98 -24.83 -3.08 -3.50
N GLY A 99 -24.37 -2.83 -4.70
CA GLY A 99 -22.98 -2.77 -5.13
C GLY A 99 -22.28 -4.10 -5.05
N GLY A 100 -21.94 -4.86 -4.55
CA GLY A 100 -21.23 -6.12 -4.42
C GLY A 100 -21.20 -6.57 -2.95
N GLN A 101 -21.35 -7.80 -2.75
CA GLN A 101 -21.50 -8.42 -1.43
C GLN A 101 -20.20 -8.41 -0.59
N GLY A 102 -19.40 -7.37 -0.71
CA GLY A 102 -18.18 -7.21 0.06
C GLY A 102 -17.03 -8.14 -0.32
N LYS A 103 -17.18 -8.95 -1.37
CA LYS A 103 -16.10 -9.77 -1.92
C LYS A 103 -15.48 -9.08 -3.13
N ARG A 104 -14.20 -8.89 -3.07
CA ARG A 104 -13.40 -8.34 -4.16
C ARG A 104 -13.39 -9.30 -5.35
N PRO A 105 -13.49 -8.80 -6.60
CA PRO A 105 -13.33 -9.64 -7.79
C PRO A 105 -11.93 -10.29 -7.85
N ILE A 106 -11.85 -11.47 -8.43
CA ILE A 106 -10.60 -12.23 -8.54
C ILE A 106 -9.54 -11.50 -9.40
N TRP A 107 -9.99 -10.68 -10.34
CA TRP A 107 -9.10 -9.90 -11.22
C TRP A 107 -8.47 -8.67 -10.52
N ALA A 108 -8.85 -8.36 -9.29
CA ALA A 108 -8.31 -7.24 -8.51
C ALA A 108 -7.40 -7.77 -7.37
N PRO A 109 -6.17 -8.18 -7.67
CA PRO A 109 -5.23 -8.65 -6.65
C PRO A 109 -4.85 -7.53 -5.70
N LEU A 110 -4.39 -7.88 -4.51
CA LEU A 110 -3.91 -6.93 -3.52
C LEU A 110 -2.43 -6.61 -3.74
N LEU A 111 -2.01 -5.44 -3.31
CA LEU A 111 -0.65 -4.92 -3.47
C LEU A 111 0.49 -5.92 -3.17
N PRO A 112 0.42 -6.79 -2.12
CA PRO A 112 1.43 -7.82 -1.91
C PRO A 112 1.60 -8.79 -3.07
N GLU A 113 0.52 -9.12 -3.77
CA GLU A 113 0.56 -10.02 -4.92
C GLU A 113 1.24 -9.37 -6.12
N PHE A 114 1.03 -8.06 -6.33
CA PHE A 114 1.73 -7.27 -7.35
C PHE A 114 3.23 -7.13 -7.08
N LEU A 115 3.60 -6.95 -5.83
CA LEU A 115 5.00 -6.68 -5.45
C LEU A 115 5.83 -7.95 -5.31
N LYS A 116 5.19 -9.11 -5.17
CA LYS A 116 5.88 -10.40 -5.01
C LYS A 116 6.83 -10.73 -6.17
N PRO A 117 6.46 -10.56 -7.46
CA PRO A 117 7.38 -10.80 -8.58
C PRO A 117 8.61 -9.89 -8.57
N ALA A 118 8.50 -8.69 -8.01
CA ALA A 118 9.62 -7.76 -7.82
C ALA A 118 10.49 -8.09 -6.59
N GLY A 119 10.27 -9.22 -5.93
CA GLY A 119 11.07 -9.68 -4.80
C GLY A 119 10.64 -9.16 -3.44
N TYR A 120 9.59 -8.36 -3.35
CA TYR A 120 9.11 -7.84 -2.07
C TYR A 120 8.49 -8.92 -1.19
N ARG A 121 8.72 -8.79 0.11
CA ARG A 121 8.02 -9.52 1.17
C ARG A 121 7.12 -8.55 1.92
N SER A 122 5.84 -8.88 2.02
CA SER A 122 4.86 -8.03 2.65
C SER A 122 4.48 -8.55 4.04
N TYR A 123 4.37 -7.65 4.98
CA TYR A 123 4.00 -7.91 6.37
C TYR A 123 2.83 -7.00 6.73
N HIS A 124 1.95 -7.48 7.61
CA HIS A 124 0.77 -6.72 8.02
C HIS A 124 0.67 -6.69 9.55
N SER A 125 0.28 -5.55 10.10
CA SER A 125 -0.08 -5.42 11.51
C SER A 125 -1.26 -4.48 11.65
N GLY A 126 -2.22 -4.82 12.51
CA GLY A 126 -3.39 -4.01 12.84
C GLY A 126 -4.67 -4.46 12.15
N LYS A 127 -5.60 -3.52 11.89
CA LYS A 127 -6.93 -3.80 11.36
C LYS A 127 -6.85 -4.23 9.88
N TRP A 128 -7.46 -5.39 9.57
CA TRP A 128 -7.55 -5.90 8.20
C TRP A 128 -8.77 -5.33 7.46
N HIS A 129 -9.94 -5.71 7.84
CA HIS A 129 -11.23 -5.26 7.34
C HIS A 129 -11.34 -5.26 5.79
N ILE A 130 -10.76 -6.27 5.16
CA ILE A 130 -10.91 -6.59 3.74
C ILE A 130 -11.36 -8.05 3.65
N ASP A 131 -11.87 -8.46 2.49
CA ASP A 131 -12.25 -9.86 2.24
C ASP A 131 -11.05 -10.81 2.30
N GLY A 132 -11.32 -12.05 2.68
CA GLY A 132 -10.33 -13.10 2.77
C GLY A 132 -9.40 -12.99 3.98
N ARG A 133 -8.43 -13.90 4.02
CA ARG A 133 -7.43 -13.94 5.08
C ARG A 133 -6.18 -13.17 4.65
N VAL A 134 -5.54 -12.48 5.58
CA VAL A 134 -4.35 -11.65 5.33
C VAL A 134 -3.23 -12.45 4.65
N LEU A 135 -2.94 -13.65 5.14
CA LEU A 135 -1.88 -14.49 4.56
C LEU A 135 -2.25 -14.98 3.16
N GLY A 136 -3.54 -15.24 2.90
CA GLY A 136 -4.05 -15.58 1.57
C GLY A 136 -3.98 -14.42 0.58
N ALA A 137 -3.81 -13.20 1.06
CA ALA A 137 -3.64 -11.98 0.27
C ALA A 137 -2.16 -11.67 -0.04
N GLY A 138 -1.27 -12.63 0.10
CA GLY A 138 0.15 -12.50 -0.24
C GLY A 138 1.06 -11.97 0.87
N PHE A 139 0.54 -11.66 2.05
CA PHE A 139 1.37 -11.29 3.20
C PHE A 139 2.08 -12.51 3.81
N LYS A 140 3.34 -12.37 4.14
CA LYS A 140 4.17 -13.44 4.74
C LYS A 140 3.89 -13.66 6.22
N ARG A 141 3.60 -12.59 6.94
CA ARG A 141 3.23 -12.61 8.37
C ARG A 141 2.18 -11.55 8.64
N SER A 142 1.34 -11.80 9.62
CA SER A 142 0.32 -10.84 10.05
C SER A 142 0.07 -10.95 11.55
N TRP A 143 -0.06 -9.79 12.17
CA TRP A 143 -0.67 -9.61 13.48
C TRP A 143 -1.86 -8.68 13.28
N HIS A 144 -3.08 -9.21 13.26
CA HIS A 144 -4.24 -8.44 12.82
C HIS A 144 -5.48 -8.64 13.67
N VAL A 145 -6.36 -7.66 13.64
CA VAL A 145 -7.77 -7.74 14.03
C VAL A 145 -8.64 -7.64 12.79
N THR A 146 -9.71 -8.39 12.73
CA THR A 146 -10.54 -8.51 11.53
C THR A 146 -11.39 -7.26 11.30
N ASN A 147 -11.95 -6.71 12.35
CA ASN A 147 -12.85 -5.55 12.35
C ASN A 147 -12.68 -4.71 13.62
N GLN A 148 -13.53 -3.70 13.79
CA GLN A 148 -13.53 -2.82 14.96
C GLN A 148 -13.86 -3.55 16.27
N ASP A 149 -14.72 -4.57 16.23
CA ASP A 149 -15.25 -5.22 17.43
C ASP A 149 -14.19 -6.04 18.17
N GLY A 150 -13.08 -6.36 17.52
CA GLY A 150 -11.92 -7.05 18.12
C GLY A 150 -11.12 -6.22 19.12
N PHE A 151 -11.44 -4.94 19.31
CA PHE A 151 -10.72 -4.07 20.25
C PHE A 151 -11.20 -4.15 21.69
N SER A 152 -12.29 -4.85 21.97
CA SER A 152 -13.03 -4.65 23.22
C SER A 152 -12.42 -5.23 24.48
N THR A 153 -11.35 -6.05 24.47
CA THR A 153 -10.97 -6.68 25.74
C THR A 153 -9.47 -6.83 26.04
N THR A 154 -8.56 -6.76 25.07
CA THR A 154 -7.18 -7.15 25.41
C THR A 154 -6.05 -6.28 24.82
N MET A 155 -6.31 -5.36 23.94
CA MET A 155 -5.24 -4.53 23.35
C MET A 155 -5.58 -3.04 23.30
N ARG A 156 -5.10 -2.31 24.30
CA ARG A 156 -4.84 -0.86 24.20
C ARG A 156 -3.63 -0.58 23.29
N ILE A 157 -3.47 -1.31 22.22
CA ILE A 157 -2.35 -1.13 21.30
C ILE A 157 -2.88 -0.84 19.92
N CYS A 158 -2.88 0.45 19.63
CA CYS A 158 -2.72 1.02 18.31
C CYS A 158 -3.87 0.84 17.32
N SER A 159 -4.69 1.86 17.22
CA SER A 159 -5.56 2.15 16.06
C SER A 159 -4.79 2.29 14.73
N MET A 160 -3.48 2.17 14.75
CA MET A 160 -2.63 2.27 13.56
C MET A 160 -2.46 0.91 12.88
N THR A 161 -2.86 0.83 11.63
CA THR A 161 -2.48 -0.28 10.76
C THR A 161 -1.11 0.02 10.18
N LYS A 162 -0.12 -0.80 10.51
CA LYS A 162 1.21 -0.72 9.91
C LYS A 162 1.36 -1.84 8.89
N GLY A 163 1.47 -1.49 7.62
CA GLY A 163 1.90 -2.42 6.59
C GLY A 163 3.39 -2.19 6.31
N ILE A 164 4.22 -3.18 6.52
CA ILE A 164 5.63 -3.13 6.15
C ILE A 164 5.82 -4.00 4.93
N ILE A 165 6.31 -3.39 3.85
CA ILE A 165 6.70 -4.10 2.62
C ILE A 165 8.21 -3.97 2.53
N GLN A 166 8.90 -5.11 2.63
CA GLN A 166 10.35 -5.17 2.63
C GLN A 166 10.85 -6.00 1.46
N GLN A 167 11.93 -5.52 0.84
CA GLN A 167 12.69 -6.30 -0.12
C GLN A 167 13.78 -7.16 0.58
N ARG A 168 14.22 -8.22 -0.09
CA ARG A 168 15.36 -9.06 0.33
C ARG A 168 16.68 -8.37 0.11
#